data_ca057ba74f05f751fac63f7644f350d5
#
_entry.id   ca057ba74f05f751fac63f7644f350d5
#
_cell.length_a   1.000
_cell.length_b   1.000
_cell.length_c   1.000
_cell.angle_alpha   90.00
_cell.angle_beta   90.00
_cell.angle_gamma   90.00
#
_symmetry.space_group_name_H-M   'P 1'
#
loop_
_entity.id
_entity.type
_entity.pdbx_description
1 polymer ?
#
loop_
_entity_poly.entity_id
_entity_poly.type
_entity_poly.pdbx_seq_one_letter_code
_entity_poly.pdbx_strand_id
1 'polypeptide(L)'
;EVLPIETDVPLTKNELDGKRSTTVAFDYGRMKIREDLVVHLFGVPGQERFSFMWKIIARGMHGYLFIVDSSSEERVKEAMNMYSFFRDNFPDTPHIIAANKQDLPSAVDIPIIKSILKVPYEVKVMPLIATNRRSALLVLVALLEEIRNTLLETVKYTR
;
A
#
# COMPACT_ATOMS: atom_id res chain seq x y z
N GLU A 1 -12.13 -13.02 -4.96
CA GLU A 1 -12.80 -12.22 -6.00
C GLU A 1 -12.37 -10.78 -5.84
N VAL A 2 -11.92 -10.12 -6.91
CA VAL A 2 -11.55 -8.71 -6.92
C VAL A 2 -12.59 -7.99 -7.77
N LEU A 3 -13.22 -6.98 -7.19
CA LEU A 3 -14.26 -6.19 -7.85
C LEU A 3 -13.80 -4.72 -7.89
N PRO A 4 -13.83 -4.05 -9.05
CA PRO A 4 -13.65 -2.61 -9.10
C PRO A 4 -14.84 -1.92 -8.41
N ILE A 5 -14.55 -0.94 -7.56
CA ILE A 5 -15.56 -0.09 -6.96
C ILE A 5 -15.39 1.31 -7.55
N GLU A 6 -16.43 1.82 -8.18
CA GLU A 6 -16.47 3.17 -8.72
C GLU A 6 -17.24 4.07 -7.77
N THR A 7 -16.72 5.26 -7.51
CA THR A 7 -17.40 6.28 -6.72
C THR A 7 -17.21 7.65 -7.34
N ASP A 8 -18.26 8.46 -7.34
CA ASP A 8 -18.21 9.86 -7.78
C ASP A 8 -17.69 10.74 -6.66
N VAL A 9 -16.63 11.47 -6.92
CA VAL A 9 -16.01 12.41 -5.98
C VAL A 9 -16.10 13.82 -6.56
N PRO A 10 -16.54 14.80 -5.77
CA PRO A 10 -16.55 16.21 -6.21
C PRO A 10 -15.15 16.70 -6.54
N LEU A 11 -15.00 17.36 -7.69
CA LEU A 11 -13.74 17.96 -8.10
C LEU A 11 -13.45 19.24 -7.32
N THR A 12 -12.19 19.48 -6.97
CA THR A 12 -11.74 20.74 -6.41
C THR A 12 -11.72 21.86 -7.46
N LYS A 13 -11.73 23.14 -7.01
CA LYS A 13 -11.84 24.31 -7.92
C LYS A 13 -10.79 24.37 -9.04
N ASN A 14 -9.64 23.70 -8.89
CA ASN A 14 -8.56 23.70 -9.89
C ASN A 14 -8.73 22.64 -11.00
N GLU A 15 -9.74 21.75 -10.88
CA GLU A 15 -9.98 20.65 -11.84
C GLU A 15 -11.26 20.87 -12.67
N LEU A 16 -11.88 22.05 -12.53
CA LEU A 16 -13.13 22.42 -13.17
C LEU A 16 -12.92 22.85 -14.64
N ASP A 17 -12.64 21.90 -15.51
CA ASP A 17 -12.87 22.05 -16.93
C ASP A 17 -14.24 21.44 -17.29
N GLY A 18 -15.30 22.08 -16.84
CA GLY A 18 -16.70 21.75 -17.18
C GLY A 18 -17.32 20.51 -16.51
N LYS A 19 -16.60 19.75 -15.68
CA LYS A 19 -17.15 18.62 -14.93
C LYS A 19 -17.28 18.96 -13.43
N ARG A 20 -18.42 18.62 -12.84
CA ARG A 20 -18.67 18.82 -11.40
C ARG A 20 -18.20 17.67 -10.51
N SER A 21 -17.90 16.51 -11.07
CA SER A 21 -17.41 15.34 -10.37
C SER A 21 -16.53 14.49 -11.27
N THR A 22 -15.67 13.68 -10.69
CA THR A 22 -14.93 12.65 -11.40
C THR A 22 -15.25 11.30 -10.76
N THR A 23 -15.41 10.28 -11.58
CA THR A 23 -15.50 8.91 -11.10
C THR A 23 -14.11 8.42 -10.75
N VAL A 24 -13.96 7.97 -9.51
CA VAL A 24 -12.73 7.36 -9.03
C VAL A 24 -12.99 5.90 -8.80
N ALA A 25 -12.23 5.07 -9.48
CA ALA A 25 -12.25 3.63 -9.30
C ALA A 25 -11.14 3.21 -8.33
N PHE A 26 -11.45 2.35 -7.41
CA PHE A 26 -10.47 1.62 -6.60
C PHE A 26 -10.81 0.13 -6.58
N ASP A 27 -9.78 -0.70 -6.44
CA ASP A 27 -9.97 -2.14 -6.43
C ASP A 27 -10.35 -2.61 -5.03
N TYR A 28 -11.33 -3.50 -4.95
CA TYR A 28 -11.69 -4.19 -3.74
C TYR A 28 -11.55 -5.70 -3.91
N GLY A 29 -10.87 -6.32 -2.97
CA GLY A 29 -10.73 -7.78 -2.91
C GLY A 29 -11.12 -8.34 -1.55
N ARG A 30 -11.69 -9.55 -1.58
CA ARG A 30 -11.99 -10.32 -0.37
C ARG A 30 -11.33 -11.68 -0.46
N MET A 31 -10.56 -12.02 0.59
CA MET A 31 -9.90 -13.32 0.67
C MET A 31 -10.20 -14.00 2.00
N LYS A 32 -10.77 -15.19 1.94
CA LYS A 32 -10.97 -16.04 3.11
C LYS A 32 -9.68 -16.83 3.36
N ILE A 33 -9.04 -16.60 4.50
CA ILE A 33 -7.82 -17.31 4.91
C ILE A 33 -8.19 -18.57 5.69
N ARG A 34 -9.15 -18.44 6.61
CA ARG A 34 -9.73 -19.53 7.42
C ARG A 34 -11.21 -19.27 7.63
N GLU A 35 -11.91 -20.17 8.32
CA GLU A 35 -13.33 -20.02 8.62
C GLU A 35 -13.65 -18.71 9.36
N ASP A 36 -12.78 -18.35 10.29
CA ASP A 36 -12.88 -17.21 11.19
C ASP A 36 -12.04 -15.98 10.76
N LEU A 37 -11.31 -16.06 9.64
CA LEU A 37 -10.42 -15.00 9.18
C LEU A 37 -10.65 -14.65 7.72
N VAL A 38 -11.16 -13.45 7.51
CA VAL A 38 -11.36 -12.85 6.19
C VAL A 38 -10.53 -11.58 6.09
N VAL A 39 -9.80 -11.45 5.00
CA VAL A 39 -9.02 -10.25 4.67
C VAL A 39 -9.77 -9.46 3.60
N HIS A 40 -9.96 -8.18 3.87
CA HIS A 40 -10.49 -7.20 2.91
C HIS A 40 -9.32 -6.37 2.39
N LEU A 41 -9.14 -6.33 1.09
CA LEU A 41 -8.06 -5.63 0.40
C LEU A 41 -8.66 -4.44 -0.37
N PHE A 42 -8.07 -3.27 -0.20
CA PHE A 42 -8.44 -2.07 -0.92
C PHE A 42 -7.22 -1.57 -1.69
N GLY A 43 -7.32 -1.54 -3.03
CA GLY A 43 -6.29 -0.99 -3.89
C GLY A 43 -6.46 0.52 -4.01
N VAL A 44 -5.41 1.26 -3.68
CA VAL A 44 -5.42 2.73 -3.70
C VAL A 44 -4.52 3.21 -4.83
N PRO A 45 -5.02 4.08 -5.73
CA PRO A 45 -4.20 4.64 -6.81
C PRO A 45 -3.07 5.49 -6.25
N GLY A 46 -1.82 5.21 -6.73
CA GLY A 46 -0.62 5.89 -6.25
C GLY A 46 -0.40 7.29 -6.82
N GLN A 47 -1.16 7.70 -7.83
CA GLN A 47 -1.00 9.00 -8.48
C GLN A 47 -1.40 10.14 -7.54
N GLU A 48 -0.58 11.19 -7.47
CA GLU A 48 -0.74 12.32 -6.54
C GLU A 48 -2.09 13.05 -6.67
N ARG A 49 -2.65 13.11 -7.87
CA ARG A 49 -4.00 13.66 -8.11
C ARG A 49 -5.11 12.96 -7.32
N PHE A 50 -4.87 11.75 -6.82
CA PHE A 50 -5.80 10.99 -6.00
C PHE A 50 -5.46 11.01 -4.50
N SER A 51 -4.53 11.89 -4.08
CA SER A 51 -4.08 12.00 -2.68
C SER A 51 -5.22 12.28 -1.69
N PHE A 52 -6.27 12.96 -2.13
CA PHE A 52 -7.46 13.21 -1.30
C PHE A 52 -8.16 11.91 -0.84
N MET A 53 -8.03 10.81 -1.60
CA MET A 53 -8.60 9.52 -1.26
C MET A 53 -7.77 8.74 -0.24
N TRP A 54 -6.46 8.95 -0.21
CA TRP A 54 -5.55 8.15 0.61
C TRP A 54 -5.98 8.14 2.07
N LYS A 55 -6.30 9.33 2.62
CA LYS A 55 -6.75 9.45 4.01
C LYS A 55 -8.12 8.83 4.27
N ILE A 56 -9.01 8.84 3.28
CA ILE A 56 -10.36 8.29 3.40
C ILE A 56 -10.30 6.76 3.43
N ILE A 57 -9.57 6.15 2.48
CA ILE A 57 -9.47 4.70 2.35
C ILE A 57 -8.65 4.09 3.49
N ALA A 58 -7.62 4.81 3.97
CA ALA A 58 -6.78 4.34 5.06
C ALA A 58 -7.47 4.33 6.43
N ARG A 59 -8.65 4.94 6.57
CA ARG A 59 -9.38 4.91 7.85
C ARG A 59 -9.78 3.49 8.23
N GLY A 60 -9.33 3.08 9.43
CA GLY A 60 -9.65 1.75 9.96
C GLY A 60 -8.87 0.60 9.33
N MET A 61 -7.84 0.87 8.52
CA MET A 61 -6.95 -0.18 8.06
C MET A 61 -6.17 -0.78 9.22
N HIS A 62 -5.99 -2.10 9.20
CA HIS A 62 -5.17 -2.81 10.18
C HIS A 62 -3.69 -2.85 9.82
N GLY A 63 -3.37 -2.60 8.56
CA GLY A 63 -2.04 -2.52 8.00
C GLY A 63 -2.08 -2.19 6.53
N TYR A 64 -0.93 -1.89 5.92
CA TYR A 64 -0.88 -1.61 4.49
C TYR A 64 0.36 -2.21 3.82
N LEU A 65 0.17 -2.57 2.57
CA LEU A 65 1.23 -2.99 1.68
C LEU A 65 1.54 -1.84 0.73
N PHE A 66 2.75 -1.29 0.86
CA PHE A 66 3.22 -0.24 -0.04
C PHE A 66 3.97 -0.85 -1.22
N ILE A 67 3.35 -0.86 -2.39
CA ILE A 67 3.96 -1.44 -3.60
C ILE A 67 4.67 -0.34 -4.37
N VAL A 68 5.98 -0.51 -4.58
CA VAL A 68 6.82 0.42 -5.34
C VAL A 68 7.31 -0.23 -6.63
N ASP A 69 7.21 0.50 -7.75
CA ASP A 69 7.83 0.09 -9.00
C ASP A 69 9.35 0.26 -8.91
N SER A 70 10.07 -0.85 -8.86
CA SER A 70 11.52 -0.85 -8.72
C SER A 70 12.28 -0.99 -10.06
N SER A 71 11.62 -0.79 -11.18
CA SER A 71 12.25 -0.91 -12.51
C SER A 71 13.33 0.15 -12.79
N SER A 72 13.31 1.28 -12.10
CA SER A 72 14.35 2.31 -12.11
C SER A 72 14.31 3.17 -10.84
N GLU A 73 15.40 3.89 -10.55
CA GLU A 73 15.43 4.82 -9.40
C GLU A 73 14.41 5.96 -9.52
N GLU A 74 14.13 6.43 -10.74
CA GLU A 74 13.14 7.46 -11.00
C GLU A 74 11.76 7.01 -10.55
N ARG A 75 11.39 5.75 -10.87
CA ARG A 75 10.13 5.16 -10.43
C ARG A 75 10.03 5.03 -8.92
N VAL A 76 11.14 4.67 -8.28
CA VAL A 76 11.19 4.64 -6.80
C VAL A 76 11.01 6.03 -6.23
N LYS A 77 11.65 7.07 -6.81
CA LYS A 77 11.52 8.46 -6.37
C LYS A 77 10.10 9.00 -6.51
N GLU A 78 9.38 8.63 -7.57
CA GLU A 78 7.95 9.00 -7.74
C GLU A 78 7.06 8.52 -6.58
N ALA A 79 7.43 7.42 -5.92
CA ALA A 79 6.67 6.88 -4.78
C ALA A 79 6.93 7.61 -3.44
N MET A 80 7.93 8.49 -3.36
CA MET A 80 8.36 9.12 -2.09
C MET A 80 7.24 9.90 -1.41
N ASN A 81 6.51 10.73 -2.15
CA ASN A 81 5.46 11.58 -1.58
C ASN A 81 4.34 10.75 -0.95
N MET A 82 3.90 9.70 -1.66
CA MET A 82 2.87 8.79 -1.14
C MET A 82 3.37 8.01 0.08
N TYR A 83 4.60 7.50 0.05
CA TYR A 83 5.16 6.77 1.19
C TYR A 83 5.28 7.68 2.42
N SER A 84 5.83 8.88 2.25
CA SER A 84 5.94 9.87 3.34
C SER A 84 4.56 10.21 3.91
N PHE A 85 3.56 10.40 3.05
CA PHE A 85 2.19 10.66 3.49
C PHE A 85 1.66 9.55 4.40
N PHE A 86 1.78 8.28 4.00
CA PHE A 86 1.28 7.16 4.81
C PHE A 86 2.05 7.02 6.11
N ARG A 87 3.38 7.08 6.08
CA ARG A 87 4.22 7.02 7.27
C ARG A 87 3.89 8.12 8.27
N ASP A 88 3.72 9.35 7.80
CA ASP A 88 3.55 10.52 8.67
C ASP A 88 2.11 10.64 9.21
N ASN A 89 1.10 10.13 8.49
CA ASN A 89 -0.30 10.16 8.93
C ASN A 89 -0.76 8.87 9.66
N PHE A 90 -0.04 7.77 9.51
CA PHE A 90 -0.37 6.46 10.09
C PHE A 90 0.88 5.78 10.67
N PRO A 91 1.62 6.46 11.59
CA PRO A 91 2.93 5.98 12.07
C PRO A 91 2.85 4.63 12.80
N ASP A 92 1.75 4.37 13.52
CA ASP A 92 1.57 3.15 14.31
C ASP A 92 0.96 1.99 13.51
N THR A 93 0.67 2.22 12.22
CA THR A 93 0.07 1.18 11.38
C THR A 93 1.15 0.26 10.80
N PRO A 94 1.09 -1.06 11.10
CA PRO A 94 2.06 -2.01 10.59
C PRO A 94 2.01 -2.06 9.05
N HIS A 95 3.20 -2.08 8.44
CA HIS A 95 3.27 -2.10 6.99
C HIS A 95 4.53 -2.79 6.46
N ILE A 96 4.46 -3.18 5.21
CA ILE A 96 5.56 -3.74 4.43
C ILE A 96 5.69 -2.97 3.14
N ILE A 97 6.91 -2.74 2.70
CA ILE A 97 7.20 -2.24 1.35
C ILE A 97 7.50 -3.42 0.45
N ALA A 98 6.81 -3.51 -0.67
CA ALA A 98 7.02 -4.51 -1.70
C ALA A 98 7.66 -3.88 -2.94
N ALA A 99 8.93 -4.18 -3.17
CA ALA A 99 9.66 -3.77 -4.36
C ALA A 99 9.21 -4.64 -5.54
N ASN A 100 8.31 -4.11 -6.37
CA ASN A 100 7.76 -4.85 -7.50
C ASN A 100 8.67 -4.78 -8.72
N LYS A 101 8.55 -5.77 -9.61
CA LYS A 101 9.36 -5.95 -10.82
C LYS A 101 10.82 -6.35 -10.53
N GLN A 102 11.05 -7.06 -9.43
CA GLN A 102 12.39 -7.57 -9.06
C GLN A 102 12.91 -8.70 -9.97
N ASP A 103 12.12 -9.12 -10.93
CA ASP A 103 12.49 -10.02 -12.03
C ASP A 103 13.19 -9.31 -13.19
N LEU A 104 13.17 -7.97 -13.23
CA LEU A 104 13.84 -7.21 -14.29
C LEU A 104 15.36 -7.08 -14.02
N PRO A 105 16.20 -7.21 -15.06
CA PRO A 105 17.64 -6.98 -14.92
C PRO A 105 18.02 -5.56 -14.47
N SER A 106 17.14 -4.60 -14.68
CA SER A 106 17.31 -3.19 -14.29
C SER A 106 16.70 -2.87 -12.93
N ALA A 107 16.19 -3.88 -12.21
CA ALA A 107 15.54 -3.65 -10.92
C ALA A 107 16.51 -3.01 -9.91
N VAL A 108 16.02 -1.99 -9.23
CA VAL A 108 16.78 -1.29 -8.19
C VAL A 108 16.90 -2.19 -6.96
N ASP A 109 18.10 -2.30 -6.43
CA ASP A 109 18.37 -3.10 -5.24
C ASP A 109 17.64 -2.58 -4.00
N ILE A 110 17.18 -3.50 -3.14
CA ILE A 110 16.44 -3.18 -1.91
C ILE A 110 17.15 -2.16 -1.01
N PRO A 111 18.48 -2.22 -0.77
CA PRO A 111 19.16 -1.20 0.02
C PRO A 111 19.06 0.21 -0.58
N ILE A 112 19.08 0.33 -1.90
CA ILE A 112 18.94 1.62 -2.61
C ILE A 112 17.50 2.12 -2.46
N ILE A 113 16.49 1.25 -2.61
CA ILE A 113 15.08 1.58 -2.39
C ILE A 113 14.87 2.10 -0.97
N LYS A 114 15.42 1.41 0.04
CA LYS A 114 15.36 1.86 1.45
C LYS A 114 15.95 3.25 1.63
N SER A 115 17.07 3.53 1.00
CA SER A 115 17.75 4.83 1.06
C SER A 115 16.90 5.93 0.41
N ILE A 116 16.39 5.69 -0.81
CA ILE A 116 15.58 6.66 -1.55
C ILE A 116 14.30 7.00 -0.78
N LEU A 117 13.56 6.00 -0.33
CA LEU A 117 12.29 6.18 0.38
C LEU A 117 12.47 6.59 1.85
N LYS A 118 13.71 6.61 2.37
CA LYS A 118 14.02 6.87 3.79
C LYS A 118 13.24 5.93 4.72
N VAL A 119 13.30 4.63 4.39
CA VAL A 119 12.55 3.59 5.11
C VAL A 119 13.15 3.40 6.51
N PRO A 120 12.35 3.44 7.59
CA PRO A 120 12.79 3.10 8.92
C PRO A 120 13.39 1.69 8.99
N TYR A 121 14.37 1.49 9.88
CA TYR A 121 15.12 0.22 9.97
C TYR A 121 14.22 -0.98 10.24
N GLU A 122 13.21 -0.79 11.09
CA GLU A 122 12.24 -1.81 11.51
C GLU A 122 11.28 -2.23 10.40
N VAL A 123 11.11 -1.40 9.36
CA VAL A 123 10.17 -1.70 8.27
C VAL A 123 10.79 -2.68 7.29
N LYS A 124 10.07 -3.78 7.05
CA LYS A 124 10.47 -4.78 6.07
C LYS A 124 10.28 -4.28 4.64
N VAL A 125 11.31 -4.48 3.82
CA VAL A 125 11.22 -4.32 2.36
C VAL A 125 11.45 -5.66 1.72
N MET A 126 10.49 -6.13 0.93
CA MET A 126 10.52 -7.47 0.31
C MET A 126 10.48 -7.36 -1.22
N PRO A 127 11.17 -8.27 -1.92
CA PRO A 127 11.03 -8.38 -3.37
C PRO A 127 9.62 -8.86 -3.73
N LEU A 128 9.08 -8.31 -4.80
CA LEU A 128 7.78 -8.70 -5.34
C LEU A 128 7.87 -8.86 -6.86
N ILE A 129 7.21 -9.89 -7.34
CA ILE A 129 6.82 -10.07 -8.74
C ILE A 129 5.31 -10.20 -8.73
N ALA A 130 4.60 -9.09 -8.96
CA ALA A 130 3.14 -9.03 -8.77
C ALA A 130 2.37 -10.00 -9.67
N THR A 131 2.92 -10.37 -10.83
CA THR A 131 2.38 -11.37 -11.75
C THR A 131 2.60 -12.82 -11.29
N ASN A 132 3.46 -13.01 -10.27
CA ASN A 132 3.73 -14.32 -9.69
C ASN A 132 2.92 -14.51 -8.40
N ARG A 133 1.94 -15.41 -8.44
CA ARG A 133 1.05 -15.69 -7.31
C ARG A 133 1.79 -16.03 -6.02
N ARG A 134 2.87 -16.83 -6.10
CA ARG A 134 3.66 -17.23 -4.92
C ARG A 134 4.35 -16.03 -4.30
N SER A 135 4.96 -15.17 -5.14
CA SER A 135 5.60 -13.93 -4.69
C SER A 135 4.60 -13.01 -3.98
N ALA A 136 3.43 -12.80 -4.59
CA ALA A 136 2.38 -11.96 -4.00
C ALA A 136 1.87 -12.52 -2.65
N LEU A 137 1.67 -13.84 -2.55
CA LEU A 137 1.25 -14.47 -1.30
C LEU A 137 2.29 -14.35 -0.19
N LEU A 138 3.58 -14.47 -0.49
CA LEU A 138 4.66 -14.32 0.51
C LEU A 138 4.64 -12.92 1.15
N VAL A 139 4.50 -11.90 0.34
CA VAL A 139 4.43 -10.51 0.83
C VAL A 139 3.17 -10.27 1.66
N LEU A 140 2.03 -10.80 1.23
CA LEU A 140 0.77 -10.68 1.97
C LEU A 140 0.84 -11.41 3.32
N VAL A 141 1.39 -12.62 3.35
CA VAL A 141 1.57 -13.38 4.62
C VAL A 141 2.47 -12.61 5.58
N ALA A 142 3.57 -12.05 5.08
CA ALA A 142 4.46 -11.25 5.90
C ALA A 142 3.76 -10.02 6.48
N LEU A 143 2.90 -9.32 5.73
CA LEU A 143 2.08 -8.22 6.26
C LEU A 143 1.11 -8.70 7.34
N LEU A 144 0.43 -9.83 7.14
CA LEU A 144 -0.48 -10.39 8.14
C LEU A 144 0.23 -10.78 9.43
N GLU A 145 1.48 -11.24 9.33
CA GLU A 145 2.32 -11.50 10.51
C GLU A 145 2.68 -10.22 11.27
N GLU A 146 3.03 -9.13 10.58
CA GLU A 146 3.26 -7.83 11.22
C GLU A 146 2.01 -7.32 11.93
N ILE A 147 0.85 -7.37 11.27
CA ILE A 147 -0.43 -6.97 11.87
C ILE A 147 -0.71 -7.79 13.13
N ARG A 148 -0.55 -9.12 13.07
CA ARG A 148 -0.75 -10.00 14.21
C ARG A 148 0.18 -9.64 15.38
N ASN A 149 1.47 -9.40 15.10
CA ASN A 149 2.45 -9.08 16.13
C ASN A 149 2.10 -7.76 16.83
N THR A 150 1.75 -6.72 16.08
CA THR A 150 1.30 -5.43 16.62
C THR A 150 0.06 -5.58 17.50
N LEU A 151 -0.93 -6.36 17.08
CA LEU A 151 -2.14 -6.62 17.88
C LEU A 151 -1.82 -7.35 19.20
N LEU A 152 -0.91 -8.33 19.16
CA LEU A 152 -0.49 -9.07 20.37
C LEU A 152 0.28 -8.18 21.35
N GLU A 153 1.08 -7.26 20.87
CA GLU A 153 1.77 -6.28 21.72
C GLU A 153 0.77 -5.33 22.38
N THR A 154 -0.18 -4.79 21.63
CA THR A 154 -1.21 -3.90 22.19
C THR A 154 -2.00 -4.57 23.31
N VAL A 155 -2.37 -5.86 23.16
CA VAL A 155 -3.08 -6.61 24.22
C VAL A 155 -2.25 -6.81 25.48
N LYS A 156 -0.91 -6.92 25.38
CA LYS A 156 -0.02 -7.08 26.57
C LYS A 156 0.06 -5.81 27.42
N TYR A 157 -0.03 -4.64 26.79
CA TYR A 157 0.06 -3.35 27.49
C TYR A 157 -1.28 -2.83 28.03
N THR A 158 -2.39 -3.48 27.69
CA THR A 158 -3.75 -3.09 28.13
C THR A 158 -4.23 -3.90 29.35
N ARG A 159 -3.40 -4.81 29.86
CA ARG A 159 -3.61 -5.56 31.12
C ARG A 159 -2.69 -5.05 32.22
#